data_879580b680c475a50966b18ea3e741dd
#
_entry.id   879580b680c475a50966b18ea3e741dd
#
_cell.length_a   1.000
_cell.length_b   1.000
_cell.length_c   1.000
_cell.angle_alpha   90.00
_cell.angle_beta   90.00
_cell.angle_gamma   90.00
#
_symmetry.space_group_name_H-M   'P 1'
#
loop_
_entity.id
_entity.type
_entity.pdbx_description
1 polymer ?
#
loop_
_entity_poly.entity_id
_entity_poly.type
_entity_poly.pdbx_seq_one_letter_code
_entity_poly.pdbx_strand_id
1 'polypeptide(L)'
;SIPVVANGDLETYDDAAAMISASGADAVMVGRAARGRPWLPGNIGHFLATGSRASDPAIEDQRDNLIELYDAWLGQYGHARGAKEARKHIGWALEVAARAANLSTDWVKGWRAQLLAENEPSRVALGIRDAFDELGWKSAA
;
A
#
# COMPACT_ATOMS: atom_id res chain seq x y z
N SER A 1 30.15 -10.09 12.80
CA SER A 1 28.88 -10.84 12.91
C SER A 1 28.09 -10.67 11.61
N ILE A 2 27.25 -11.62 11.30
CA ILE A 2 26.36 -11.55 10.12
C ILE A 2 25.06 -10.91 10.62
N PRO A 3 24.55 -9.83 9.98
CA PRO A 3 23.26 -9.24 10.33
C PRO A 3 22.12 -10.26 10.17
N VAL A 4 21.22 -10.31 11.14
CA VAL A 4 20.07 -11.21 11.18
C VAL A 4 18.79 -10.40 10.99
N VAL A 5 17.94 -10.81 10.05
CA VAL A 5 16.64 -10.19 9.78
C VAL A 5 15.54 -11.16 10.21
N ALA A 6 14.74 -10.77 11.20
CA ALA A 6 13.59 -11.55 11.62
C ALA A 6 12.41 -11.38 10.64
N ASN A 7 11.75 -12.49 10.33
CA ASN A 7 10.57 -12.53 9.47
C ASN A 7 9.46 -13.31 10.15
N GLY A 8 8.24 -12.75 10.11
CA GLY A 8 7.03 -13.35 10.68
C GLY A 8 5.80 -12.54 10.29
N ASP A 9 4.67 -12.77 10.95
CA ASP A 9 3.43 -12.01 10.72
C ASP A 9 3.50 -10.65 11.43
N LEU A 10 4.25 -9.73 10.83
CA LEU A 10 4.44 -8.36 11.30
C LEU A 10 3.42 -7.45 10.60
N GLU A 11 2.49 -6.88 11.36
CA GLU A 11 1.43 -5.99 10.84
C GLU A 11 1.44 -4.60 11.50
N THR A 12 1.95 -4.51 12.74
CA THR A 12 1.92 -3.30 13.56
C THR A 12 3.31 -2.90 14.07
N TYR A 13 3.40 -1.69 14.63
CA TYR A 13 4.60 -1.21 15.32
C TYR A 13 4.95 -2.10 16.54
N ASP A 14 3.92 -2.54 17.27
CA ASP A 14 4.13 -3.37 18.46
C ASP A 14 4.63 -4.77 18.09
N ASP A 15 4.16 -5.34 16.96
CA ASP A 15 4.71 -6.59 16.44
C ASP A 15 6.19 -6.45 16.09
N ALA A 16 6.60 -5.31 15.50
CA ALA A 16 7.99 -5.06 15.16
C ALA A 16 8.88 -5.01 16.42
N ALA A 17 8.44 -4.28 17.46
CA ALA A 17 9.15 -4.19 18.73
C ALA A 17 9.24 -5.55 19.42
N ALA A 18 8.12 -6.30 19.46
CA ALA A 18 8.07 -7.63 20.05
C ALA A 18 8.98 -8.61 19.31
N MET A 19 8.98 -8.56 17.97
CA MET A 19 9.82 -9.43 17.13
C MET A 19 11.31 -9.20 17.37
N ILE A 20 11.77 -7.93 17.40
CA ILE A 20 13.16 -7.59 17.74
C ILE A 20 13.51 -8.07 19.16
N SER A 21 12.65 -7.78 20.13
CA SER A 21 12.88 -8.16 21.54
C SER A 21 12.98 -9.67 21.74
N ALA A 22 12.12 -10.44 21.06
CA ALA A 22 12.06 -11.89 21.21
C ALA A 22 13.17 -12.63 20.46
N SER A 23 13.57 -12.10 19.28
CA SER A 23 14.55 -12.78 18.42
C SER A 23 15.98 -12.34 18.64
N GLY A 24 16.20 -11.12 19.16
CA GLY A 24 17.51 -10.48 19.19
C GLY A 24 18.07 -10.15 17.79
N ALA A 25 17.23 -10.12 16.76
CA ALA A 25 17.63 -9.81 15.39
C ALA A 25 18.00 -8.33 15.25
N ASP A 26 18.82 -8.04 14.23
CA ASP A 26 19.27 -6.66 13.92
C ASP A 26 18.21 -5.86 13.15
N ALA A 27 17.29 -6.54 12.46
CA ALA A 27 16.23 -5.92 11.67
C ALA A 27 15.00 -6.82 11.54
N VAL A 28 13.90 -6.27 11.02
CA VAL A 28 12.67 -7.01 10.68
C VAL A 28 12.35 -6.89 9.20
N MET A 29 11.69 -7.90 8.65
CA MET A 29 11.14 -7.88 7.28
C MET A 29 9.63 -7.66 7.33
N VAL A 30 9.15 -6.61 6.67
CA VAL A 30 7.72 -6.36 6.47
C VAL A 30 7.27 -7.03 5.17
N GLY A 31 6.44 -8.05 5.29
CA GLY A 31 5.95 -8.83 4.15
C GLY A 31 4.55 -8.40 3.69
N ARG A 32 3.57 -9.26 3.93
CA ARG A 32 2.17 -9.08 3.48
C ARG A 32 1.52 -7.78 3.95
N ALA A 33 1.88 -7.29 5.12
CA ALA A 33 1.35 -6.05 5.67
C ALA A 33 1.68 -4.79 4.83
N ALA A 34 2.73 -4.83 3.99
CA ALA A 34 3.05 -3.75 3.06
C ALA A 34 2.16 -3.73 1.80
N ARG A 35 1.31 -4.73 1.58
CA ARG A 35 0.39 -4.74 0.44
C ARG A 35 -0.62 -3.61 0.56
N GLY A 36 -0.64 -2.72 -0.42
CA GLY A 36 -1.43 -1.49 -0.41
C GLY A 36 -0.93 -0.41 0.56
N ARG A 37 0.18 -0.66 1.28
CA ARG A 37 0.81 0.26 2.24
C ARG A 37 2.33 0.31 2.00
N PRO A 38 2.80 0.81 0.84
CA PRO A 38 4.24 0.79 0.52
C PRO A 38 5.09 1.63 1.49
N TRP A 39 4.50 2.55 2.23
CA TRP A 39 5.16 3.35 3.27
C TRP A 39 5.42 2.60 4.57
N LEU A 40 4.70 1.49 4.84
CA LEU A 40 4.76 0.78 6.12
C LEU A 40 6.17 0.31 6.50
N PRO A 41 7.00 -0.25 5.61
CA PRO A 41 8.38 -0.62 5.98
C PRO A 41 9.22 0.57 6.46
N GLY A 42 9.08 1.72 5.80
CA GLY A 42 9.76 2.96 6.20
C GLY A 42 9.29 3.46 7.57
N ASN A 43 7.98 3.46 7.80
CA ASN A 43 7.39 3.86 9.07
C ASN A 43 7.85 2.94 10.23
N ILE A 44 7.91 1.62 10.00
CA ILE A 44 8.40 0.67 11.00
C ILE A 44 9.89 0.87 11.27
N GLY A 45 10.71 1.09 10.24
CA GLY A 45 12.12 1.41 10.40
C GLY A 45 12.33 2.69 11.22
N HIS A 46 11.58 3.74 10.93
CA HIS A 46 11.60 4.97 11.72
C HIS A 46 11.21 4.74 13.19
N PHE A 47 10.13 4.00 13.42
CA PHE A 47 9.69 3.64 14.78
C PHE A 47 10.75 2.87 15.56
N LEU A 48 11.34 1.84 14.97
CA LEU A 48 12.39 1.06 15.64
C LEU A 48 13.63 1.89 15.98
N ALA A 49 13.94 2.91 15.15
CA ALA A 49 15.08 3.79 15.38
C ALA A 49 14.82 4.90 16.41
N THR A 50 13.57 5.41 16.50
CA THR A 50 13.25 6.64 17.26
C THR A 50 12.20 6.45 18.35
N GLY A 51 11.45 5.35 18.34
CA GLY A 51 10.25 5.14 19.17
C GLY A 51 9.02 5.92 18.71
N SER A 52 9.13 6.75 17.68
CA SER A 52 8.04 7.60 17.17
C SER A 52 7.20 6.86 16.12
N ARG A 53 5.87 6.88 16.28
CA ARG A 53 4.93 6.26 15.34
C ARG A 53 4.47 7.31 14.32
N ALA A 54 4.71 7.05 13.05
CA ALA A 54 4.17 7.86 11.96
C ALA A 54 2.73 7.45 11.64
N SER A 55 1.89 8.42 11.26
CA SER A 55 0.58 8.13 10.65
C SER A 55 0.74 7.65 9.21
N ASP A 56 -0.28 6.99 8.68
CA ASP A 56 -0.34 6.71 7.24
C ASP A 56 -0.41 8.05 6.48
N PRO A 57 0.11 8.11 5.24
CA PRO A 57 0.04 9.32 4.40
C PRO A 57 -1.40 9.80 4.19
N ALA A 58 -1.57 11.07 3.87
CA ALA A 58 -2.85 11.61 3.45
C ALA A 58 -3.39 10.86 2.21
N ILE A 59 -4.70 10.89 2.00
CA ILE A 59 -5.34 10.09 0.94
C ILE A 59 -4.85 10.51 -0.45
N GLU A 60 -4.55 11.78 -0.63
CA GLU A 60 -3.98 12.34 -1.85
C GLU A 60 -2.57 11.79 -2.12
N ASP A 61 -1.75 11.70 -1.08
CA ASP A 61 -0.39 11.13 -1.19
C ASP A 61 -0.44 9.63 -1.49
N GLN A 62 -1.40 8.89 -0.90
CA GLN A 62 -1.62 7.48 -1.21
C GLN A 62 -2.00 7.28 -2.67
N ARG A 63 -2.90 8.13 -3.20
CA ARG A 63 -3.29 8.16 -4.62
C ARG A 63 -2.07 8.38 -5.53
N ASP A 64 -1.30 9.43 -5.25
CA ASP A 64 -0.18 9.85 -6.08
C ASP A 64 0.93 8.80 -6.06
N ASN A 65 1.23 8.21 -4.91
CA ASN A 65 2.13 7.05 -4.78
C ASN A 65 1.66 5.84 -5.61
N LEU A 66 0.35 5.57 -5.64
CA LEU A 66 -0.19 4.46 -6.43
C LEU A 66 -0.05 4.71 -7.94
N ILE A 67 -0.28 5.96 -8.40
CA ILE A 67 -0.11 6.34 -9.80
C ILE A 67 1.36 6.24 -10.20
N GLU A 68 2.27 6.77 -9.38
CA GLU A 68 3.71 6.66 -9.61
C GLU A 68 4.17 5.21 -9.68
N LEU A 69 3.69 4.35 -8.78
CA LEU A 69 3.96 2.92 -8.82
C LEU A 69 3.44 2.27 -10.11
N TYR A 70 2.24 2.66 -10.56
CA TYR A 70 1.67 2.17 -11.81
C TYR A 70 2.53 2.54 -13.01
N ASP A 71 2.94 3.81 -13.11
CA ASP A 71 3.80 4.30 -14.17
C ASP A 71 5.19 3.62 -14.16
N ALA A 72 5.75 3.39 -12.97
CA ALA A 72 7.01 2.64 -12.82
C ALA A 72 6.90 1.19 -13.34
N TRP A 73 5.77 0.49 -13.07
CA TRP A 73 5.52 -0.84 -13.64
C TRP A 73 5.42 -0.82 -15.17
N LEU A 74 4.76 0.19 -15.73
CA LEU A 74 4.67 0.35 -17.19
C LEU A 74 6.04 0.63 -17.80
N GLY A 75 6.84 1.49 -17.19
CA GLY A 75 8.19 1.80 -17.63
C GLY A 75 9.14 0.61 -17.57
N GLN A 76 9.05 -0.19 -16.52
CA GLN A 76 9.94 -1.34 -16.30
C GLN A 76 9.60 -2.55 -17.19
N TYR A 77 8.32 -2.84 -17.40
CA TYR A 77 7.87 -4.10 -18.04
C TYR A 77 7.13 -3.89 -19.36
N GLY A 78 6.93 -2.63 -19.79
CA GLY A 78 6.07 -2.26 -20.91
C GLY A 78 4.58 -2.33 -20.56
N HIS A 79 3.74 -1.74 -21.42
CA HIS A 79 2.33 -1.51 -21.13
C HIS A 79 1.58 -2.81 -20.77
N ALA A 80 1.66 -3.84 -21.60
CA ALA A 80 0.87 -5.06 -21.42
C ALA A 80 1.21 -5.82 -20.13
N ARG A 81 2.51 -6.05 -19.88
CA ARG A 81 2.98 -6.78 -18.70
C ARG A 81 2.91 -5.90 -17.46
N GLY A 82 3.33 -4.65 -17.56
CA GLY A 82 3.30 -3.69 -16.45
C GLY A 82 1.90 -3.50 -15.90
N ALA A 83 0.90 -3.28 -16.77
CA ALA A 83 -0.50 -3.16 -16.37
C ALA A 83 -1.00 -4.44 -15.66
N LYS A 84 -0.66 -5.63 -16.18
CA LYS A 84 -1.04 -6.90 -15.55
C LYS A 84 -0.45 -7.06 -14.15
N GLU A 85 0.83 -6.75 -13.98
CA GLU A 85 1.51 -6.85 -12.68
C GLU A 85 0.98 -5.81 -11.68
N ALA A 86 0.68 -4.59 -12.14
CA ALA A 86 0.17 -3.53 -11.30
C ALA A 86 -1.25 -3.79 -10.74
N ARG A 87 -2.08 -4.59 -11.42
CA ARG A 87 -3.47 -4.86 -11.02
C ARG A 87 -3.61 -5.28 -9.56
N LYS A 88 -2.74 -6.16 -9.09
CA LYS A 88 -2.77 -6.62 -7.69
C LYS A 88 -2.47 -5.47 -6.71
N HIS A 89 -1.55 -4.57 -7.06
CA HIS A 89 -1.20 -3.42 -6.22
C HIS A 89 -2.34 -2.40 -6.16
N ILE A 90 -3.00 -2.13 -7.29
CA ILE A 90 -4.21 -1.30 -7.34
C ILE A 90 -5.29 -1.90 -6.45
N GLY A 91 -5.55 -3.21 -6.58
CA GLY A 91 -6.55 -3.89 -5.75
C GLY A 91 -6.27 -3.79 -4.24
N TRP A 92 -5.02 -4.01 -3.83
CA TRP A 92 -4.62 -3.88 -2.42
C TRP A 92 -4.70 -2.45 -1.89
N ALA A 93 -4.33 -1.45 -2.70
CA ALA A 93 -4.42 -0.05 -2.31
C ALA A 93 -5.88 0.38 -2.09
N LEU A 94 -6.80 -0.01 -2.98
CA LEU A 94 -8.23 0.23 -2.80
C LEU A 94 -8.79 -0.42 -1.53
N GLU A 95 -8.38 -1.65 -1.21
CA GLU A 95 -8.82 -2.36 0.00
C GLU A 95 -8.33 -1.65 1.27
N VAL A 96 -7.08 -1.22 1.30
CA VAL A 96 -6.50 -0.50 2.45
C VAL A 96 -7.18 0.84 2.64
N ALA A 97 -7.29 1.64 1.58
CA ALA A 97 -7.89 2.97 1.64
C ALA A 97 -9.38 2.92 2.02
N ALA A 98 -10.15 1.98 1.44
CA ALA A 98 -11.56 1.79 1.78
C ALA A 98 -11.75 1.37 3.25
N ARG A 99 -10.89 0.50 3.78
CA ARG A 99 -10.92 0.09 5.18
C ARG A 99 -10.66 1.27 6.11
N ALA A 100 -9.68 2.11 5.80
CA ALA A 100 -9.36 3.30 6.57
C ALA A 100 -10.52 4.31 6.58
N ALA A 101 -11.26 4.42 5.47
CA ALA A 101 -12.43 5.29 5.31
C ALA A 101 -13.76 4.63 5.75
N ASN A 102 -13.75 3.41 6.32
CA ASN A 102 -14.93 2.63 6.68
C ASN A 102 -15.94 2.41 5.53
N LEU A 103 -15.44 2.32 4.29
CA LEU A 103 -16.28 2.04 3.13
C LEU A 103 -16.60 0.55 2.99
N SER A 104 -17.72 0.28 2.31
CA SER A 104 -18.21 -1.08 2.10
C SER A 104 -17.31 -1.88 1.14
N THR A 105 -17.36 -3.22 1.27
CA THR A 105 -16.71 -4.12 0.32
C THR A 105 -17.26 -3.99 -1.10
N ASP A 106 -18.51 -3.52 -1.26
CA ASP A 106 -19.13 -3.34 -2.59
C ASP A 106 -18.52 -2.13 -3.31
N TRP A 107 -18.11 -1.09 -2.58
CA TRP A 107 -17.34 0.01 -3.15
C TRP A 107 -16.01 -0.50 -3.74
N VAL A 108 -15.27 -1.30 -2.98
CA VAL A 108 -14.02 -1.92 -3.44
C VAL A 108 -14.25 -2.80 -4.68
N LYS A 109 -15.28 -3.66 -4.66
CA LYS A 109 -15.62 -4.53 -5.79
C LYS A 109 -15.93 -3.73 -7.05
N GLY A 110 -16.71 -2.63 -6.93
CA GLY A 110 -17.07 -1.76 -8.04
C GLY A 110 -15.83 -1.16 -8.72
N TRP A 111 -14.97 -0.50 -7.95
CA TRP A 111 -13.76 0.10 -8.46
C TRP A 111 -12.75 -0.94 -8.99
N ARG A 112 -12.59 -2.08 -8.32
CA ARG A 112 -11.77 -3.18 -8.84
C ARG A 112 -12.28 -3.68 -10.19
N ALA A 113 -13.57 -3.91 -10.33
CA ALA A 113 -14.14 -4.38 -11.60
C ALA A 113 -13.85 -3.40 -12.75
N GLN A 114 -13.97 -2.10 -12.49
CA GLN A 114 -13.69 -1.06 -13.48
C GLN A 114 -12.21 -0.97 -13.82
N LEU A 115 -11.34 -0.79 -12.81
CA LEU A 115 -9.91 -0.52 -13.01
C LEU A 115 -9.13 -1.73 -13.51
N LEU A 116 -9.50 -2.95 -13.07
CA LEU A 116 -8.78 -4.15 -13.47
C LEU A 116 -9.22 -4.68 -14.85
N ALA A 117 -10.35 -4.22 -15.38
CA ALA A 117 -10.80 -4.49 -16.75
C ALA A 117 -10.22 -3.49 -17.76
N GLU A 118 -9.81 -2.30 -17.33
CA GLU A 118 -9.26 -1.26 -18.21
C GLU A 118 -7.83 -1.63 -18.66
N ASN A 119 -7.54 -1.37 -19.94
CA ASN A 119 -6.25 -1.67 -20.54
C ASN A 119 -5.50 -0.40 -21.00
N GLU A 120 -6.20 0.73 -21.12
CA GLU A 120 -5.59 1.99 -21.51
C GLU A 120 -4.96 2.67 -20.27
N PRO A 121 -3.62 2.85 -20.23
CA PRO A 121 -2.93 3.35 -19.04
C PRO A 121 -3.44 4.69 -18.53
N SER A 122 -3.73 5.63 -19.42
CA SER A 122 -4.25 6.94 -19.05
C SER A 122 -5.61 6.86 -18.37
N ARG A 123 -6.46 5.94 -18.80
CA ARG A 123 -7.77 5.69 -18.19
C ARG A 123 -7.66 5.00 -16.83
N VAL A 124 -6.69 4.09 -16.67
CA VAL A 124 -6.42 3.49 -15.36
C VAL A 124 -5.97 4.56 -14.38
N ALA A 125 -5.03 5.43 -14.76
CA ALA A 125 -4.56 6.53 -13.90
C ALA A 125 -5.69 7.50 -13.53
N LEU A 126 -6.57 7.84 -14.49
CA LEU A 126 -7.75 8.67 -14.24
C LEU A 126 -8.70 7.99 -13.26
N GLY A 127 -9.02 6.72 -13.48
CA GLY A 127 -9.91 5.97 -12.59
C GLY A 127 -9.34 5.78 -11.18
N ILE A 128 -8.01 5.69 -11.01
CA ILE A 128 -7.38 5.73 -9.68
C ILE A 128 -7.66 7.07 -9.01
N ARG A 129 -7.51 8.19 -9.72
CA ARG A 129 -7.83 9.53 -9.19
C ARG A 129 -9.28 9.62 -8.76
N ASP A 130 -10.20 9.24 -9.63
CA ASP A 130 -11.64 9.29 -9.36
C ASP A 130 -12.01 8.46 -8.12
N ALA A 131 -11.43 7.26 -7.97
CA ALA A 131 -11.67 6.40 -6.81
C ALA A 131 -11.19 7.05 -5.50
N PHE A 132 -10.00 7.63 -5.51
CA PHE A 132 -9.44 8.26 -4.31
C PHE A 132 -10.09 9.61 -3.99
N ASP A 133 -10.54 10.37 -4.98
CA ASP A 133 -11.31 11.60 -4.77
C ASP A 133 -12.68 11.27 -4.15
N GLU A 134 -13.35 10.20 -4.62
CA GLU A 134 -14.58 9.71 -3.99
C GLU A 134 -14.35 9.28 -2.52
N LEU A 135 -13.22 8.63 -2.22
CA LEU A 135 -12.81 8.28 -0.86
C LEU A 135 -12.68 9.53 0.02
N GLY A 136 -11.99 10.56 -0.45
CA GLY A 136 -11.79 11.81 0.27
C GLY A 136 -13.11 12.48 0.64
N TRP A 137 -14.07 12.51 -0.26
CA TRP A 137 -15.39 13.09 -0.01
C TRP A 137 -16.22 12.28 1.01
N LYS A 138 -16.19 10.95 0.91
CA LYS A 138 -16.95 10.07 1.83
C LYS A 138 -16.36 10.00 3.24
N SER A 139 -15.04 10.20 3.38
CA SER A 139 -14.42 10.26 4.71
C SER A 139 -14.57 11.60 5.41
N ALA A 140 -14.94 12.66 4.68
CA ALA A 140 -15.20 13.99 5.22
C ALA A 140 -16.68 14.25 5.59
N ALA A 141 -17.59 13.34 5.24
CA ALA A 141 -19.04 13.41 5.48
C ALA A 141 -19.43 12.62 6.71
#